data_08ef1d22c5562fda4e5dbc015df4bde8
#
_entry.id   08ef1d22c5562fda4e5dbc015df4bde8
#
_cell.length_a   1.000
_cell.length_b   1.000
_cell.length_c   1.000
_cell.angle_alpha   90.00
_cell.angle_beta   90.00
_cell.angle_gamma   90.00
#
_symmetry.space_group_name_H-M   'P 1'
#
loop_
_entity.id
_entity.type
_entity.pdbx_description
1 polymer ?
#
loop_
_entity_poly.entity_id
_entity_poly.type
_entity_poly.pdbx_seq_one_letter_code
_entity_poly.pdbx_strand_id
1 'polypeptide(L)'
;SITNEEDFHKAEEALTREETQLDTPDLLAIKGLGQFEKFKAASAFRLMIENWHISDFHVSEARPSQEDGFAEHLSTRGDNLPLVANYLFEHHRDRFDRVLKSMQRRVPGVSLVQPKQTEDGRLVLRFQDGSFKDPFIARHVSDGTIKMFAYLVLLNDPKPYPLLAVEEPENQLYPEL
;
A
#
# COMPACT_ATOMS: atom_id res chain seq x y z
N SER A 1 -12.23 20.15 -16.92
CA SER A 1 -11.68 18.84 -17.29
C SER A 1 -11.49 18.81 -18.79
N ILE A 2 -10.28 18.47 -19.24
CA ILE A 2 -9.98 18.30 -20.66
C ILE A 2 -10.67 17.00 -21.08
N THR A 3 -11.63 17.07 -22.01
CA THR A 3 -12.51 15.96 -22.35
C THR A 3 -12.26 15.40 -23.74
N ASN A 4 -11.51 16.10 -24.59
CA ASN A 4 -11.15 15.64 -25.93
C ASN A 4 -9.80 16.24 -26.41
N GLU A 5 -9.33 15.79 -27.57
CA GLU A 5 -8.07 16.19 -28.19
C GLU A 5 -8.04 17.69 -28.57
N GLU A 6 -9.19 18.26 -28.98
CA GLU A 6 -9.33 19.67 -29.31
C GLU A 6 -9.19 20.57 -28.08
N ASP A 7 -9.71 20.15 -26.91
CA ASP A 7 -9.56 20.87 -25.65
C ASP A 7 -8.11 20.84 -25.17
N PHE A 8 -7.39 19.75 -25.46
CA PHE A 8 -5.97 19.62 -25.16
C PHE A 8 -5.13 20.63 -25.99
N HIS A 9 -5.35 20.69 -27.31
CA HIS A 9 -4.63 21.64 -28.18
C HIS A 9 -4.96 23.09 -27.86
N LYS A 10 -6.20 23.43 -27.54
CA LYS A 10 -6.56 24.80 -27.10
C LYS A 10 -5.91 25.16 -25.76
N ALA A 11 -5.74 24.21 -24.85
CA ALA A 11 -5.04 24.41 -23.60
C ALA A 11 -3.54 24.60 -23.82
N GLU A 12 -2.95 23.91 -24.78
CA GLU A 12 -1.54 24.03 -25.16
C GLU A 12 -1.22 25.39 -25.80
N GLU A 13 -2.08 25.91 -26.66
CA GLU A 13 -1.95 27.25 -27.25
C GLU A 13 -2.08 28.38 -26.23
N ALA A 14 -2.76 28.16 -25.11
CA ALA A 14 -2.92 29.12 -24.02
C ALA A 14 -1.77 29.07 -23.00
N LEU A 15 -0.84 28.13 -23.12
CA LEU A 15 0.32 28.00 -22.21
C LEU A 15 1.38 29.03 -22.59
N THR A 16 1.51 30.07 -21.77
CA THR A 16 2.64 30.98 -21.83
C THR A 16 3.91 30.25 -21.37
N ARG A 17 4.88 30.10 -22.27
CA ARG A 17 6.19 29.53 -21.92
C ARG A 17 6.96 30.55 -21.07
N GLU A 18 7.19 30.18 -19.81
CA GLU A 18 8.06 30.92 -18.90
C GLU A 18 9.39 30.16 -18.76
N GLU A 19 10.49 30.82 -19.07
CA GLU A 19 11.84 30.28 -18.84
C GLU A 19 12.35 30.82 -17.51
N THR A 20 12.66 29.93 -16.58
CA THR A 20 13.28 30.28 -15.30
C THR A 20 14.61 29.57 -15.20
N GLN A 21 15.67 30.37 -15.00
CA GLN A 21 17.01 29.83 -14.82
C GLN A 21 17.25 29.43 -13.38
N LEU A 22 17.84 28.27 -13.17
CA LEU A 22 18.24 27.81 -11.84
C LEU A 22 19.64 28.32 -11.54
N ASP A 23 19.85 28.80 -10.32
CA ASP A 23 21.16 29.29 -9.88
C ASP A 23 22.22 28.19 -9.78
N THR A 24 21.77 26.95 -9.50
CA THR A 24 22.65 25.79 -9.35
C THR A 24 22.11 24.60 -10.14
N PRO A 25 22.95 23.93 -10.97
CA PRO A 25 22.52 22.83 -11.85
C PRO A 25 22.22 21.52 -11.09
N ASP A 26 22.61 21.41 -9.84
CA ASP A 26 22.43 20.27 -8.96
C ASP A 26 21.09 20.29 -8.19
N LEU A 27 20.33 21.40 -8.28
CA LEU A 27 18.99 21.47 -7.71
C LEU A 27 17.95 20.93 -8.70
N LEU A 28 17.17 19.93 -8.24
CA LEU A 28 16.00 19.49 -9.00
C LEU A 28 14.98 20.62 -9.07
N ALA A 29 14.68 21.10 -10.27
CA ALA A 29 13.70 22.17 -10.51
C ALA A 29 12.36 21.90 -9.81
N ILE A 30 11.89 20.64 -9.83
CA ILE A 30 10.66 20.24 -9.20
C ILE A 30 10.65 20.44 -7.67
N LYS A 31 11.80 20.29 -7.01
CA LYS A 31 11.93 20.53 -5.56
C LYS A 31 11.83 22.01 -5.21
N GLY A 32 12.39 22.87 -6.01
CA GLY A 32 12.33 24.32 -5.83
C GLY A 32 11.00 24.91 -6.30
N LEU A 33 10.66 24.75 -7.57
CA LEU A 33 9.46 25.33 -8.18
C LEU A 33 8.14 24.73 -7.66
N GLY A 34 8.14 23.46 -7.29
CA GLY A 34 6.97 22.77 -6.75
C GLY A 34 6.50 23.29 -5.37
N GLN A 35 7.22 24.21 -4.73
CA GLN A 35 6.80 24.86 -3.49
C GLN A 35 5.94 26.11 -3.71
N PHE A 36 5.88 26.62 -4.93
CA PHE A 36 5.15 27.84 -5.24
C PHE A 36 3.86 27.55 -5.99
N GLU A 37 2.74 28.10 -5.52
CA GLU A 37 1.42 27.97 -6.16
C GLU A 37 1.40 28.44 -7.62
N LYS A 38 2.29 29.37 -7.98
CA LYS A 38 2.45 29.87 -9.37
C LYS A 38 2.73 28.72 -10.34
N PHE A 39 3.48 27.71 -9.93
CA PHE A 39 3.90 26.57 -10.78
C PHE A 39 3.03 25.33 -10.53
N LYS A 40 1.74 25.45 -10.80
CA LYS A 40 0.74 24.40 -10.51
C LYS A 40 1.12 23.01 -11.04
N ALA A 41 1.67 22.92 -12.25
CA ALA A 41 2.10 21.65 -12.85
C ALA A 41 3.28 21.03 -12.07
N ALA A 42 4.28 21.85 -11.70
CA ALA A 42 5.42 21.40 -10.91
C ALA A 42 4.99 20.97 -9.50
N SER A 43 4.09 21.73 -8.87
CA SER A 43 3.53 21.38 -7.55
C SER A 43 2.74 20.08 -7.59
N ALA A 44 1.88 19.89 -8.61
CA ALA A 44 1.11 18.67 -8.78
C ALA A 44 2.01 17.45 -9.04
N PHE A 45 3.04 17.60 -9.88
CA PHE A 45 3.99 16.53 -10.17
C PHE A 45 4.87 16.21 -8.96
N ARG A 46 5.29 17.20 -8.19
CA ARG A 46 5.99 16.99 -6.92
C ARG A 46 5.13 16.19 -5.95
N LEU A 47 3.88 16.60 -5.71
CA LEU A 47 2.96 15.90 -4.82
C LEU A 47 2.72 14.45 -5.28
N MET A 48 2.63 14.22 -6.59
CA MET A 48 2.51 12.87 -7.14
C MET A 48 3.72 12.01 -6.77
N ILE A 49 4.95 12.52 -6.98
CA ILE A 49 6.19 11.78 -6.67
C ILE A 49 6.34 11.56 -5.16
N GLU A 50 6.08 12.59 -4.34
CA GLU A 50 6.20 12.50 -2.87
C GLU A 50 5.23 11.48 -2.27
N ASN A 51 4.14 11.18 -2.96
CA ASN A 51 3.16 10.17 -2.54
C ASN A 51 3.31 8.82 -3.28
N TRP A 52 4.41 8.58 -3.98
CA TRP A 52 4.71 7.24 -4.48
C TRP A 52 4.98 6.30 -3.33
N HIS A 53 4.46 5.09 -3.43
CA HIS A 53 4.78 4.02 -2.50
C HIS A 53 5.57 2.93 -3.22
N ILE A 54 6.72 2.59 -2.65
CA ILE A 54 7.53 1.44 -3.09
C ILE A 54 7.39 0.37 -2.02
N SER A 55 6.90 -0.79 -2.40
CA SER A 55 6.78 -1.95 -1.53
C SER A 55 7.87 -2.95 -1.87
N ASP A 56 8.83 -3.09 -0.96
CA ASP A 56 9.85 -4.15 -0.90
C ASP A 56 9.50 -5.06 0.28
N PHE A 57 8.45 -5.84 0.11
CA PHE A 57 7.83 -6.58 1.20
C PHE A 57 8.65 -7.77 1.66
N HIS A 58 8.99 -7.79 2.96
CA HIS A 58 9.73 -8.87 3.61
C HIS A 58 8.84 -9.67 4.57
N VAL A 59 8.54 -10.91 4.20
CA VAL A 59 7.68 -11.80 5.00
C VAL A 59 8.21 -11.98 6.43
N SER A 60 9.53 -12.07 6.59
CA SER A 60 10.16 -12.20 7.90
C SER A 60 9.88 -11.02 8.85
N GLU A 61 9.68 -9.82 8.31
CA GLU A 61 9.36 -8.62 9.08
C GLU A 61 7.86 -8.50 9.37
N ALA A 62 7.02 -9.02 8.49
CA ALA A 62 5.57 -8.99 8.65
C ALA A 62 5.00 -10.04 9.64
N ARG A 63 5.78 -11.09 9.94
CA ARG A 63 5.35 -12.20 10.81
C ARG A 63 5.31 -11.89 12.29
N PRO A 64 6.25 -11.11 12.87
CA PRO A 64 6.28 -10.89 14.30
C PRO A 64 5.04 -10.16 14.80
N SER A 65 4.72 -10.40 16.09
CA SER A 65 3.75 -9.58 16.78
C SER A 65 4.26 -8.15 16.91
N GLN A 66 3.37 -7.18 16.76
CA GLN A 66 3.68 -5.76 16.95
C GLN A 66 3.19 -5.29 18.31
N GLU A 67 3.86 -4.30 18.89
CA GLU A 67 3.27 -3.55 20.01
C GLU A 67 1.98 -2.89 19.54
N ASP A 68 1.01 -2.78 20.44
CA ASP A 68 -0.26 -2.13 20.11
C ASP A 68 -0.01 -0.68 19.67
N GLY A 69 -0.66 -0.29 18.59
CA GLY A 69 -0.42 1.00 17.97
C GLY A 69 -1.33 1.24 16.77
N PHE A 70 -1.08 2.34 16.08
CA PHE A 70 -1.88 2.78 14.95
C PHE A 70 -1.03 2.91 13.69
N ALA A 71 -1.51 2.32 12.59
CA ALA A 71 -0.94 2.51 11.27
C ALA A 71 -2.04 2.45 10.21
N GLU A 72 -2.18 3.50 9.41
CA GLU A 72 -3.13 3.55 8.29
C GLU A 72 -2.59 2.86 7.04
N HIS A 73 -1.29 2.99 6.78
CA HIS A 73 -0.64 2.54 5.56
C HIS A 73 0.41 1.48 5.84
N LEU A 74 0.53 0.53 4.90
CA LEU A 74 1.57 -0.49 4.99
C LEU A 74 2.94 0.16 4.74
N SER A 75 3.91 -0.17 5.59
CA SER A 75 5.30 0.25 5.40
C SER A 75 5.93 -0.42 4.18
N THR A 76 7.01 0.14 3.65
CA THR A 76 7.74 -0.42 2.50
C THR A 76 8.07 -1.91 2.70
N ARG A 77 8.49 -2.30 3.90
CA ARG A 77 8.90 -3.67 4.21
C ARG A 77 7.80 -4.55 4.81
N GLY A 78 6.67 -3.95 5.15
CA GLY A 78 5.49 -4.66 5.69
C GLY A 78 5.57 -5.05 7.15
N ASP A 79 6.54 -4.55 7.90
CA ASP A 79 6.75 -4.84 9.33
C ASP A 79 5.54 -4.45 10.20
N ASN A 80 4.76 -3.46 9.76
CA ASN A 80 3.54 -3.01 10.43
C ASN A 80 2.25 -3.70 9.95
N LEU A 81 2.34 -4.80 9.22
CA LEU A 81 1.16 -5.50 8.67
C LEU A 81 0.06 -5.81 9.69
N PRO A 82 0.35 -6.27 10.93
CA PRO A 82 -0.68 -6.49 11.93
C PRO A 82 -1.45 -5.23 12.30
N LEU A 83 -0.77 -4.07 12.40
CA LEU A 83 -1.39 -2.79 12.76
C LEU A 83 -2.33 -2.30 11.65
N VAL A 84 -1.89 -2.35 10.39
CA VAL A 84 -2.71 -1.94 9.23
C VAL A 84 -3.90 -2.88 9.06
N ALA A 85 -3.71 -4.18 9.24
CA ALA A 85 -4.80 -5.14 9.22
C ALA A 85 -5.84 -4.85 10.31
N ASN A 86 -5.39 -4.49 11.51
CA ASN A 86 -6.28 -4.09 12.61
C ASN A 86 -7.01 -2.78 12.29
N TYR A 87 -6.32 -1.80 11.74
CA TYR A 87 -6.93 -0.54 11.29
C TYR A 87 -8.06 -0.79 10.28
N LEU A 88 -7.81 -1.61 9.26
CA LEU A 88 -8.86 -1.99 8.31
C LEU A 88 -10.01 -2.76 8.98
N PHE A 89 -9.68 -3.66 9.91
CA PHE A 89 -10.67 -4.48 10.61
C PHE A 89 -11.62 -3.62 11.47
N GLU A 90 -11.10 -2.62 12.17
CA GLU A 90 -11.86 -1.76 13.09
C GLU A 90 -12.56 -0.59 12.38
N HIS A 91 -11.90 0.03 11.38
CA HIS A 91 -12.36 1.30 10.81
C HIS A 91 -12.84 1.20 9.36
N HIS A 92 -12.47 0.13 8.64
CA HIS A 92 -12.81 -0.08 7.23
C HIS A 92 -13.24 -1.52 6.95
N ARG A 93 -14.21 -1.97 7.71
CA ARG A 93 -14.67 -3.37 7.71
C ARG A 93 -15.05 -3.91 6.32
N ASP A 94 -15.68 -3.10 5.50
CA ASP A 94 -16.03 -3.43 4.12
C ASP A 94 -14.80 -3.75 3.25
N ARG A 95 -13.68 -3.05 3.48
CA ARG A 95 -12.41 -3.30 2.81
C ARG A 95 -11.73 -4.55 3.33
N PHE A 96 -11.70 -4.72 4.64
CA PHE A 96 -11.18 -5.92 5.26
C PHE A 96 -11.91 -7.19 4.78
N ASP A 97 -13.23 -7.13 4.68
CA ASP A 97 -14.04 -8.24 4.18
C ASP A 97 -13.77 -8.54 2.70
N ARG A 98 -13.44 -7.54 1.87
CA ARG A 98 -12.94 -7.75 0.49
C ARG A 98 -11.59 -8.45 0.47
N VAL A 99 -10.67 -8.04 1.33
CA VAL A 99 -9.37 -8.71 1.50
C VAL A 99 -9.60 -10.18 1.86
N LEU A 100 -10.44 -10.45 2.87
CA LEU A 100 -10.74 -11.81 3.33
C LEU A 100 -11.37 -12.67 2.22
N LYS A 101 -12.37 -12.15 1.50
CA LYS A 101 -12.98 -12.86 0.36
C LYS A 101 -11.96 -13.16 -0.75
N SER A 102 -11.00 -12.26 -0.97
CA SER A 102 -9.96 -12.47 -1.97
C SER A 102 -8.95 -13.51 -1.51
N MET A 103 -8.60 -13.54 -0.22
CA MET A 103 -7.78 -14.59 0.39
C MET A 103 -8.42 -15.97 0.24
N GLN A 104 -9.69 -16.10 0.62
CA GLN A 104 -10.44 -17.36 0.53
C GLN A 104 -10.51 -17.94 -0.89
N ARG A 105 -10.53 -17.07 -1.90
CA ARG A 105 -10.58 -17.49 -3.32
C ARG A 105 -9.22 -17.88 -3.87
N ARG A 106 -8.13 -17.28 -3.38
CA ARG A 106 -6.80 -17.41 -3.96
C ARG A 106 -5.90 -18.37 -3.20
N VAL A 107 -6.08 -18.47 -1.89
CA VAL A 107 -5.24 -19.30 -1.01
C VAL A 107 -6.07 -20.46 -0.50
N PRO A 108 -5.83 -21.67 -1.03
CA PRO A 108 -6.55 -22.87 -0.59
C PRO A 108 -6.39 -23.07 0.93
N GLY A 109 -7.48 -23.42 1.58
CA GLY A 109 -7.51 -23.69 3.02
C GLY A 109 -7.75 -22.48 3.90
N VAL A 110 -7.39 -21.27 3.51
CA VAL A 110 -7.63 -20.08 4.33
C VAL A 110 -9.12 -19.76 4.41
N SER A 111 -9.69 -19.91 5.59
CA SER A 111 -11.10 -19.60 5.87
C SER A 111 -11.29 -18.27 6.58
N LEU A 112 -10.31 -17.85 7.41
CA LEU A 112 -10.36 -16.60 8.16
C LEU A 112 -8.95 -16.04 8.35
N VAL A 113 -8.85 -14.72 8.30
CA VAL A 113 -7.71 -13.95 8.81
C VAL A 113 -8.26 -12.90 9.77
N GLN A 114 -7.64 -12.77 10.94
CA GLN A 114 -8.12 -11.83 11.96
C GLN A 114 -6.94 -11.25 12.76
N PRO A 115 -6.84 -9.93 12.90
CA PRO A 115 -5.97 -9.33 13.88
C PRO A 115 -6.50 -9.62 15.29
N LYS A 116 -5.63 -9.92 16.23
CA LYS A 116 -6.00 -10.16 17.61
C LYS A 116 -4.93 -9.68 18.57
N GLN A 117 -5.37 -9.00 19.62
CA GLN A 117 -4.50 -8.63 20.73
C GLN A 117 -4.23 -9.85 21.63
N THR A 118 -2.97 -10.01 22.00
CA THR A 118 -2.52 -11.04 22.96
C THR A 118 -2.64 -10.55 24.39
N GLU A 119 -2.48 -11.43 25.38
CA GLU A 119 -2.58 -11.09 26.80
C GLU A 119 -1.50 -10.09 27.25
N ASP A 120 -0.35 -10.09 26.59
CA ASP A 120 0.75 -9.15 26.82
C ASP A 120 0.60 -7.83 26.05
N GLY A 121 -0.59 -7.58 25.47
CA GLY A 121 -0.93 -6.34 24.77
C GLY A 121 -0.34 -6.20 23.36
N ARG A 122 0.22 -7.27 22.80
CA ARG A 122 0.74 -7.23 21.42
C ARG A 122 -0.32 -7.61 20.42
N LEU A 123 -0.20 -7.10 19.19
CA LEU A 123 -1.08 -7.43 18.08
C LEU A 123 -0.47 -8.53 17.20
N VAL A 124 -1.26 -9.57 16.91
CA VAL A 124 -0.88 -10.69 16.04
C VAL A 124 -1.93 -10.92 14.97
N LEU A 125 -1.51 -11.45 13.83
CA LEU A 125 -2.42 -11.98 12.84
C LEU A 125 -2.67 -13.47 13.10
N ARG A 126 -3.93 -13.84 13.17
CA ARG A 126 -4.39 -15.24 13.26
C ARG A 126 -5.00 -15.63 11.92
N PHE A 127 -4.59 -16.79 11.45
CA PHE A 127 -5.10 -17.42 10.24
C PHE A 127 -5.83 -18.71 10.64
N GLN A 128 -6.96 -18.95 10.05
CA GLN A 128 -7.70 -20.21 10.24
C GLN A 128 -7.78 -20.92 8.91
N ASP A 129 -7.40 -22.19 8.92
CA ASP A 129 -7.64 -23.12 7.84
C ASP A 129 -8.97 -23.85 8.14
N GLY A 130 -9.82 -23.99 7.12
CA GLY A 130 -11.12 -24.67 7.27
C GLY A 130 -11.01 -26.14 7.72
N SER A 131 -9.83 -26.75 7.58
CA SER A 131 -9.56 -28.14 8.00
C SER A 131 -9.19 -28.26 9.49
N PHE A 132 -8.88 -27.14 10.16
CA PHE A 132 -8.45 -27.12 11.55
C PHE A 132 -9.40 -26.30 12.43
N LYS A 133 -9.63 -26.77 13.66
CA LYS A 133 -10.51 -26.06 14.62
C LYS A 133 -9.86 -24.82 15.21
N ASP A 134 -8.53 -24.85 15.41
CA ASP A 134 -7.80 -23.78 16.06
C ASP A 134 -7.08 -22.88 15.03
N PRO A 135 -7.15 -21.56 15.20
CA PRO A 135 -6.44 -20.63 14.32
C PRO A 135 -4.93 -20.68 14.57
N PHE A 136 -4.15 -20.54 13.50
CA PHE A 136 -2.70 -20.43 13.55
C PHE A 136 -2.26 -18.97 13.60
N ILE A 137 -1.21 -18.68 14.36
CA ILE A 137 -0.55 -17.37 14.28
C ILE A 137 0.30 -17.29 12.99
N ALA A 138 0.55 -16.08 12.52
CA ALA A 138 1.32 -15.82 11.28
C ALA A 138 2.66 -16.55 11.20
N ARG A 139 3.28 -16.86 12.37
CA ARG A 139 4.54 -17.62 12.44
C ARG A 139 4.47 -19.01 11.78
N HIS A 140 3.30 -19.65 11.76
CA HIS A 140 3.09 -21.02 11.25
C HIS A 140 2.42 -21.05 9.88
N VAL A 141 2.23 -19.90 9.25
CA VAL A 141 1.60 -19.77 7.93
C VAL A 141 2.70 -19.68 6.85
N SER A 142 2.41 -20.17 5.64
CA SER A 142 3.38 -20.10 4.54
C SER A 142 3.73 -18.65 4.15
N ASP A 143 4.94 -18.46 3.61
CA ASP A 143 5.41 -17.14 3.17
C ASP A 143 4.48 -16.56 2.10
N GLY A 144 4.08 -17.37 1.12
CA GLY A 144 3.17 -16.94 0.07
C GLY A 144 1.80 -16.51 0.60
N THR A 145 1.28 -17.17 1.64
CA THR A 145 0.00 -16.78 2.27
C THR A 145 0.13 -15.41 2.95
N ILE A 146 1.21 -15.16 3.68
CA ILE A 146 1.46 -13.85 4.33
C ILE A 146 1.65 -12.76 3.26
N LYS A 147 2.43 -13.04 2.22
CA LYS A 147 2.69 -12.08 1.14
C LYS A 147 1.41 -11.75 0.37
N MET A 148 0.59 -12.75 0.04
CA MET A 148 -0.72 -12.54 -0.58
C MET A 148 -1.63 -11.68 0.28
N PHE A 149 -1.69 -11.94 1.59
CA PHE A 149 -2.49 -11.14 2.51
C PHE A 149 -1.99 -9.69 2.55
N ALA A 150 -0.68 -9.45 2.65
CA ALA A 150 -0.10 -8.12 2.65
C ALA A 150 -0.43 -7.34 1.36
N TYR A 151 -0.31 -7.97 0.20
CA TYR A 151 -0.66 -7.33 -1.08
C TYR A 151 -2.15 -7.00 -1.17
N LEU A 152 -3.01 -7.88 -0.67
CA LEU A 152 -4.44 -7.59 -0.65
C LEU A 152 -4.78 -6.44 0.32
N VAL A 153 -4.08 -6.33 1.45
CA VAL A 153 -4.19 -5.19 2.37
C VAL A 153 -3.74 -3.91 1.65
N LEU A 154 -2.57 -3.92 1.01
CA LEU A 154 -2.01 -2.80 0.28
C LEU A 154 -2.94 -2.30 -0.85
N LEU A 155 -3.51 -3.22 -1.63
CA LEU A 155 -4.45 -2.90 -2.72
C LEU A 155 -5.84 -2.44 -2.23
N ASN A 156 -6.16 -2.65 -0.96
CA ASN A 156 -7.41 -2.20 -0.34
C ASN A 156 -7.21 -1.02 0.61
N ASP A 157 -6.08 -0.32 0.52
CA ASP A 157 -5.82 0.88 1.30
C ASP A 157 -6.96 1.91 1.12
N PRO A 158 -7.52 2.48 2.21
CA PRO A 158 -8.56 3.50 2.13
C PRO A 158 -8.16 4.77 1.40
N LYS A 159 -6.86 5.09 1.44
CA LYS A 159 -6.26 6.24 0.75
C LYS A 159 -5.16 5.73 -0.19
N PRO A 160 -5.55 5.19 -1.37
CA PRO A 160 -4.59 4.56 -2.27
C PRO A 160 -3.54 5.57 -2.74
N TYR A 161 -2.32 5.09 -2.87
CA TYR A 161 -1.22 5.88 -3.41
C TYR A 161 -1.46 6.21 -4.90
N PRO A 162 -1.02 7.39 -5.38
CA PRO A 162 -1.13 7.75 -6.80
C PRO A 162 -0.26 6.87 -7.69
N LEU A 163 0.81 6.32 -7.14
CA LEU A 163 1.65 5.30 -7.77
C LEU A 163 2.09 4.28 -6.71
N LEU A 164 1.91 3.02 -7.04
CA LEU A 164 2.40 1.88 -6.27
C LEU A 164 3.37 1.08 -7.13
N ALA A 165 4.62 0.98 -6.69
CA ALA A 165 5.62 0.07 -7.25
C ALA A 165 5.86 -1.07 -6.26
N VAL A 166 5.90 -2.30 -6.76
CA VAL A 166 6.14 -3.49 -5.93
C VAL A 166 7.36 -4.20 -6.47
N GLU A 167 8.35 -4.42 -5.60
CA GLU A 167 9.56 -5.17 -5.95
C GLU A 167 9.30 -6.67 -5.85
N GLU A 168 9.77 -7.42 -6.83
CA GLU A 168 9.68 -8.88 -6.93
C GLU A 168 8.29 -9.42 -6.51
N PRO A 169 7.20 -8.96 -7.15
CA PRO A 169 5.85 -9.33 -6.71
C PRO A 169 5.59 -10.83 -6.75
N GLU A 170 6.25 -11.56 -7.65
CA GLU A 170 6.13 -13.02 -7.83
C GLU A 170 6.92 -13.83 -6.79
N ASN A 171 7.92 -13.22 -6.15
CA ASN A 171 8.78 -13.94 -5.20
C ASN A 171 7.95 -14.53 -4.05
N GLN A 172 8.17 -15.79 -3.70
CA GLN A 172 7.45 -16.55 -2.68
C GLN A 172 5.94 -16.78 -2.97
N LEU A 173 5.44 -16.36 -4.13
CA LEU A 173 4.09 -16.70 -4.58
C LEU A 173 4.15 -17.88 -5.56
N TYR A 174 3.15 -18.74 -5.50
CA TYR A 174 2.96 -19.75 -6.54
C TYR A 174 2.45 -19.07 -7.82
N PRO A 175 2.87 -19.50 -9.02
CA PRO A 175 2.48 -18.88 -10.29
C PRO A 175 0.97 -18.82 -10.53
N GLU A 176 0.18 -19.62 -9.81
CA GLU A 176 -1.27 -19.71 -9.93
C GLU A 176 -2.02 -18.78 -8.95
N LEU A 177 -1.30 -18.11 -8.04
CA LEU A 177 -1.86 -17.15 -7.10
C LEU A 177 -1.82 -15.73 -7.66
#